data_a56ae83375018cf7f621578f9091b540
#
_entry.id   a56ae83375018cf7f621578f9091b540
#
_cell.length_a   1.000
_cell.length_b   1.000
_cell.length_c   1.000
_cell.angle_alpha   90.00
_cell.angle_beta   90.00
_cell.angle_gamma   90.00
#
_symmetry.space_group_name_H-M   'P 1'
#
loop_
_entity.id
_entity.type
_entity.pdbx_description
1 polymer ?
#
loop_
_entity_poly.entity_id
_entity_poly.type
_entity_poly.pdbx_seq_one_letter_code
_entity_poly.pdbx_strand_id
1 'polypeptide(L)'
;MPKIVNPIGKKYGLLTVESFAGLTPCGHKTYNCICDCGNHAVRTGTSIRRSENSSCGCFSKKGAEHHQWTGVGEISSGFWHDHIVKSANGSKYGNRTRKTKELTLTIQQAWDLFLQQDRKCALSGILLTFPKVNKDKSWTASLDRIDSSKGYIPGNVQWVHKDINIMKNKFDNQ
;
A
#
# COMPACT_ATOMS: atom_id res chain seq x y z
N MET A 1 -24.07 -28.11 23.60
CA MET A 1 -22.67 -27.71 23.79
C MET A 1 -21.91 -27.98 22.49
N PRO A 2 -21.22 -27.04 21.90
CA PRO A 2 -20.43 -27.28 20.67
C PRO A 2 -19.33 -28.29 21.02
N LYS A 3 -19.24 -29.39 20.27
CA LYS A 3 -18.17 -30.39 20.40
C LYS A 3 -16.81 -29.72 20.30
N ILE A 4 -15.99 -29.83 21.35
CA ILE A 4 -14.58 -29.39 21.32
C ILE A 4 -13.87 -30.37 20.38
N VAL A 5 -13.76 -29.98 19.12
CA VAL A 5 -12.98 -30.73 18.12
C VAL A 5 -11.53 -30.43 18.35
N ASN A 6 -10.73 -31.45 18.67
CA ASN A 6 -9.27 -31.34 18.76
C ASN A 6 -8.72 -30.90 17.40
N PRO A 7 -8.05 -29.74 17.29
CA PRO A 7 -7.52 -29.26 16.04
C PRO A 7 -6.18 -29.86 15.65
N ILE A 8 -5.51 -30.59 16.51
CA ILE A 8 -4.18 -31.17 16.28
C ILE A 8 -4.23 -32.14 15.09
N GLY A 9 -3.26 -32.02 14.18
CA GLY A 9 -3.18 -32.79 12.94
C GLY A 9 -4.09 -32.29 11.81
N LYS A 10 -4.92 -31.26 12.07
CA LYS A 10 -5.82 -30.71 11.03
C LYS A 10 -5.22 -29.50 10.37
N LYS A 11 -5.52 -29.36 9.08
CA LYS A 11 -5.15 -28.19 8.27
C LYS A 11 -6.28 -27.17 8.22
N TYR A 12 -5.94 -25.89 8.41
CA TYR A 12 -6.83 -24.75 8.35
C TYR A 12 -6.17 -23.66 7.47
N GLY A 13 -6.65 -23.49 6.27
CA GLY A 13 -6.00 -22.63 5.27
C GLY A 13 -4.59 -23.14 4.97
N LEU A 14 -3.58 -22.31 5.19
CA LEU A 14 -2.16 -22.65 5.01
C LEU A 14 -1.49 -23.16 6.30
N LEU A 15 -2.22 -23.28 7.41
CA LEU A 15 -1.69 -23.73 8.69
C LEU A 15 -2.08 -25.17 8.99
N THR A 16 -1.12 -26.02 9.30
CA THR A 16 -1.31 -27.33 9.89
C THR A 16 -1.02 -27.24 11.38
N VAL A 17 -1.95 -27.71 12.23
CA VAL A 17 -1.81 -27.65 13.68
C VAL A 17 -0.98 -28.83 14.15
N GLU A 18 0.17 -28.58 14.78
CA GLU A 18 1.11 -29.64 15.23
C GLU A 18 0.85 -30.05 16.68
N SER A 19 0.74 -29.06 17.58
CA SER A 19 0.64 -29.36 19.02
C SER A 19 -0.06 -28.23 19.78
N PHE A 20 -0.43 -28.53 21.03
CA PHE A 20 -0.90 -27.50 21.96
C PHE A 20 0.29 -26.69 22.49
N ALA A 21 0.18 -25.36 22.45
CA ALA A 21 1.24 -24.46 22.88
C ALA A 21 1.02 -23.83 24.26
N GLY A 22 -0.24 -23.82 24.76
CA GLY A 22 -0.55 -23.23 26.06
C GLY A 22 -1.84 -22.43 26.08
N LEU A 23 -1.97 -21.56 27.08
CA LEU A 23 -3.11 -20.65 27.24
C LEU A 23 -2.64 -19.18 27.12
N THR A 24 -3.47 -18.34 26.54
CA THR A 24 -3.29 -16.90 26.64
C THR A 24 -3.61 -16.41 28.06
N PRO A 25 -3.21 -15.18 28.44
CA PRO A 25 -3.61 -14.59 29.73
C PRO A 25 -5.13 -14.56 29.95
N CYS A 26 -5.92 -14.53 28.86
CA CYS A 26 -7.38 -14.59 28.89
C CYS A 26 -7.95 -16.02 28.81
N GLY A 27 -7.13 -17.07 29.01
CA GLY A 27 -7.57 -18.47 29.07
C GLY A 27 -7.86 -19.13 27.73
N HIS A 28 -7.57 -18.49 26.57
CA HIS A 28 -7.77 -19.13 25.27
C HIS A 28 -6.64 -20.11 24.93
N LYS A 29 -7.00 -21.29 24.43
CA LYS A 29 -6.05 -22.32 23.98
C LYS A 29 -5.29 -21.83 22.75
N THR A 30 -3.97 -21.97 22.79
CA THR A 30 -3.04 -21.69 21.67
C THR A 30 -2.40 -22.97 21.18
N TYR A 31 -2.03 -22.98 19.91
CA TYR A 31 -1.47 -24.14 19.22
C TYR A 31 -0.25 -23.73 18.38
N ASN A 32 0.75 -24.60 18.37
CA ASN A 32 1.84 -24.53 17.42
C ASN A 32 1.35 -24.99 16.06
N CYS A 33 1.63 -24.23 15.04
CA CYS A 33 1.21 -24.52 13.68
C CYS A 33 2.41 -24.37 12.75
N ILE A 34 2.50 -25.23 11.75
CA ILE A 34 3.39 -25.05 10.60
C ILE A 34 2.58 -24.53 9.41
N CYS A 35 3.12 -23.55 8.72
CA CYS A 35 2.53 -22.99 7.52
C CYS A 35 3.10 -23.66 6.27
N ASP A 36 2.34 -23.74 5.19
CA ASP A 36 2.80 -24.28 3.89
C ASP A 36 4.08 -23.57 3.35
N CYS A 37 4.36 -22.35 3.83
CA CYS A 37 5.61 -21.64 3.51
C CYS A 37 6.81 -22.08 4.37
N GLY A 38 6.66 -23.08 5.25
CA GLY A 38 7.70 -23.58 6.15
C GLY A 38 7.85 -22.83 7.47
N ASN A 39 7.20 -21.69 7.66
CA ASN A 39 7.30 -20.93 8.90
C ASN A 39 6.39 -21.46 10.00
N HIS A 40 6.89 -21.49 11.24
CA HIS A 40 6.10 -21.81 12.43
C HIS A 40 5.34 -20.58 12.94
N ALA A 41 4.16 -20.80 13.50
CA ALA A 41 3.33 -19.76 14.12
C ALA A 41 2.53 -20.31 15.28
N VAL A 42 2.41 -19.53 16.36
CA VAL A 42 1.48 -19.83 17.46
C VAL A 42 0.19 -19.07 17.21
N ARG A 43 -0.95 -19.78 17.22
CA ARG A 43 -2.28 -19.21 16.97
C ARG A 43 -3.31 -19.71 17.98
N THR A 44 -4.28 -18.86 18.31
CA THR A 44 -5.42 -19.29 19.15
C THR A 44 -6.35 -20.21 18.35
N GLY A 45 -6.98 -21.18 19.02
CA GLY A 45 -7.91 -22.10 18.37
C GLY A 45 -9.10 -21.39 17.69
N THR A 46 -9.46 -20.21 18.16
CA THR A 46 -10.49 -19.36 17.55
C THR A 46 -9.99 -18.72 16.25
N SER A 47 -8.74 -18.20 16.26
CA SER A 47 -8.11 -17.59 15.08
C SER A 47 -7.93 -18.61 13.96
N ILE A 48 -7.50 -19.82 14.27
CA ILE A 48 -7.28 -20.90 13.29
C ILE A 48 -8.59 -21.25 12.55
N ARG A 49 -9.72 -21.33 13.29
CA ARG A 49 -11.00 -21.77 12.73
C ARG A 49 -11.81 -20.69 12.05
N ARG A 50 -11.47 -19.42 12.27
CA ARG A 50 -12.25 -18.27 11.78
C ARG A 50 -12.03 -17.95 10.31
N SER A 51 -10.95 -18.40 9.72
CA SER A 51 -10.56 -18.01 8.37
C SER A 51 -10.08 -19.22 7.57
N GLU A 52 -10.70 -19.43 6.42
CA GLU A 52 -10.23 -20.38 5.40
C GLU A 52 -8.83 -20.02 4.87
N ASN A 53 -8.38 -18.78 5.11
CA ASN A 53 -7.08 -18.24 4.71
C ASN A 53 -6.10 -18.10 5.89
N SER A 54 -6.22 -18.95 6.94
CA SER A 54 -5.29 -18.93 8.06
C SER A 54 -3.85 -19.19 7.61
N SER A 55 -2.91 -18.31 8.00
CA SER A 55 -1.49 -18.41 7.65
C SER A 55 -0.59 -17.93 8.79
N CYS A 56 0.72 -18.15 8.70
CA CYS A 56 1.70 -17.58 9.63
C CYS A 56 1.81 -16.04 9.55
N GLY A 57 1.20 -15.44 8.57
CA GLY A 57 1.36 -14.03 8.19
C GLY A 57 2.06 -13.87 6.83
N CYS A 58 2.56 -14.96 6.23
CA CYS A 58 3.18 -14.95 4.91
C CYS A 58 2.21 -14.51 3.81
N PHE A 59 0.91 -14.73 4.02
CA PHE A 59 -0.15 -14.29 3.10
C PHE A 59 -0.41 -12.77 3.15
N SER A 60 0.05 -12.11 4.20
CA SER A 60 0.03 -10.65 4.28
C SER A 60 1.28 -10.04 3.64
N LYS A 61 1.63 -10.53 2.44
CA LYS A 61 2.62 -9.86 1.60
C LYS A 61 2.20 -8.41 1.43
N LYS A 62 3.12 -7.47 1.63
CA LYS A 62 2.84 -6.04 1.55
C LYS A 62 3.25 -5.51 0.18
N GLY A 63 2.53 -4.53 -0.29
CA GLY A 63 2.84 -3.91 -1.57
C GLY A 63 2.55 -4.82 -2.77
N ALA A 64 3.37 -4.74 -3.81
CA ALA A 64 3.16 -5.41 -5.10
C ALA A 64 3.13 -6.95 -5.04
N GLU A 65 3.60 -7.56 -3.96
CA GLU A 65 3.55 -9.01 -3.76
C GLU A 65 2.24 -9.51 -3.13
N HIS A 66 1.35 -8.61 -2.72
CA HIS A 66 0.06 -8.96 -2.14
C HIS A 66 -0.94 -9.32 -3.24
N HIS A 67 -1.67 -10.44 -3.10
CA HIS A 67 -2.64 -10.91 -4.10
C HIS A 67 -3.80 -9.92 -4.39
N GLN A 68 -4.08 -9.02 -3.45
CA GLN A 68 -5.06 -7.93 -3.59
C GLN A 68 -4.40 -6.59 -3.94
N TRP A 69 -3.14 -6.60 -4.37
CA TRP A 69 -2.48 -5.38 -4.80
C TRP A 69 -3.12 -4.85 -6.08
N THR A 70 -3.63 -3.63 -6.02
CA THR A 70 -4.29 -2.94 -7.13
C THR A 70 -3.48 -1.74 -7.63
N GLY A 71 -2.21 -1.66 -7.20
CA GLY A 71 -1.26 -0.64 -7.64
C GLY A 71 -0.39 -1.11 -8.81
N VAL A 72 0.59 -0.27 -9.16
CA VAL A 72 1.62 -0.58 -10.16
C VAL A 72 3.00 -0.26 -9.56
N GLY A 73 3.89 -1.24 -9.59
CA GLY A 73 5.20 -1.13 -8.96
C GLY A 73 5.10 -0.78 -7.47
N GLU A 74 5.67 0.32 -7.05
CA GLU A 74 5.59 0.83 -5.67
C GLU A 74 4.40 1.78 -5.43
N ILE A 75 3.68 2.19 -6.49
CA ILE A 75 2.52 3.08 -6.38
C ILE A 75 1.29 2.26 -6.02
N SER A 76 0.83 2.34 -4.77
CA SER A 76 -0.44 1.73 -4.38
C SER A 76 -1.63 2.49 -4.97
N SER A 77 -2.75 1.79 -5.20
CA SER A 77 -4.00 2.43 -5.62
C SER A 77 -4.49 3.46 -4.60
N GLY A 78 -4.26 3.22 -3.31
CA GLY A 78 -4.57 4.19 -2.26
C GLY A 78 -3.74 5.47 -2.38
N PHE A 79 -2.43 5.34 -2.57
CA PHE A 79 -1.56 6.50 -2.81
C PHE A 79 -1.99 7.26 -4.06
N TRP A 80 -2.23 6.54 -5.16
CA TRP A 80 -2.70 7.12 -6.42
C TRP A 80 -3.98 7.93 -6.23
N HIS A 81 -4.97 7.32 -5.60
CA HIS A 81 -6.25 7.97 -5.34
C HIS A 81 -6.11 9.21 -4.43
N ASP A 82 -5.39 9.08 -3.31
CA ASP A 82 -5.32 10.12 -2.30
C ASP A 82 -4.48 11.32 -2.73
N HIS A 83 -3.44 11.12 -3.52
CA HIS A 83 -2.51 12.18 -3.89
C HIS A 83 -2.70 12.70 -5.31
N ILE A 84 -3.21 11.89 -6.24
CA ILE A 84 -3.36 12.30 -7.64
C ILE A 84 -4.83 12.51 -8.00
N VAL A 85 -5.68 11.49 -7.84
CA VAL A 85 -7.10 11.58 -8.22
C VAL A 85 -7.82 12.67 -7.42
N LYS A 86 -7.64 12.72 -6.09
CA LYS A 86 -8.23 13.79 -5.26
C LYS A 86 -7.67 15.17 -5.62
N SER A 87 -6.39 15.28 -5.98
CA SER A 87 -5.78 16.54 -6.41
C SER A 87 -6.32 17.01 -7.76
N ALA A 88 -6.63 16.08 -8.67
CA ALA A 88 -7.24 16.36 -9.95
C ALA A 88 -8.72 16.76 -9.82
N ASN A 89 -9.48 16.02 -9.01
CA ASN A 89 -10.92 16.26 -8.82
C ASN A 89 -11.25 17.56 -8.08
N GLY A 90 -10.23 18.25 -7.58
CA GLY A 90 -10.46 19.43 -6.76
C GLY A 90 -10.95 19.06 -5.34
N SER A 91 -10.65 19.89 -4.38
CA SER A 91 -11.06 19.70 -2.98
C SER A 91 -11.71 20.98 -2.49
N LYS A 92 -12.87 20.84 -1.86
CA LYS A 92 -13.42 21.91 -1.01
C LYS A 92 -12.71 21.83 0.34
N TYR A 93 -11.80 22.74 0.60
CA TYR A 93 -11.24 22.94 1.94
C TYR A 93 -11.68 24.31 2.44
N GLY A 94 -12.64 24.33 3.35
CA GLY A 94 -13.30 25.56 3.81
C GLY A 94 -13.95 26.32 2.64
N ASN A 95 -13.71 27.63 2.55
CA ASN A 95 -14.25 28.50 1.50
C ASN A 95 -13.43 28.49 0.18
N ARG A 96 -12.38 27.68 0.06
CA ARG A 96 -11.54 27.60 -1.14
C ARG A 96 -11.97 26.41 -1.99
N THR A 97 -12.56 26.69 -3.15
CA THR A 97 -12.85 25.69 -4.17
C THR A 97 -11.66 25.57 -5.12
N ARG A 98 -10.97 24.43 -5.11
CA ARG A 98 -9.98 24.12 -6.16
C ARG A 98 -10.74 23.63 -7.39
N LYS A 99 -10.46 24.23 -8.56
CA LYS A 99 -11.02 23.76 -9.84
C LYS A 99 -10.57 22.33 -10.13
N THR A 100 -11.46 21.55 -10.70
CA THR A 100 -11.14 20.24 -11.27
C THR A 100 -10.09 20.38 -12.37
N LYS A 101 -9.19 19.41 -12.46
CA LYS A 101 -8.15 19.31 -13.46
C LYS A 101 -8.39 18.05 -14.28
N GLU A 102 -8.10 18.11 -15.55
CA GLU A 102 -8.10 16.94 -16.40
C GLU A 102 -7.14 15.87 -15.85
N LEU A 103 -7.56 14.61 -15.82
CA LEU A 103 -6.75 13.46 -15.43
C LEU A 103 -6.93 12.35 -16.46
N THR A 104 -6.02 12.28 -17.41
CA THR A 104 -5.95 11.22 -18.42
C THR A 104 -4.73 10.32 -18.22
N LEU A 105 -3.83 10.72 -17.31
CA LEU A 105 -2.66 9.93 -16.93
C LEU A 105 -3.09 8.68 -16.16
N THR A 106 -2.64 7.51 -16.59
CA THR A 106 -2.84 6.26 -15.87
C THR A 106 -1.76 6.02 -14.84
N ILE A 107 -2.06 5.17 -13.83
CA ILE A 107 -1.07 4.77 -12.82
C ILE A 107 0.13 4.04 -13.45
N GLN A 108 -0.07 3.28 -14.53
CA GLN A 108 1.00 2.62 -15.27
C GLN A 108 1.93 3.64 -15.92
N GLN A 109 1.38 4.63 -16.64
CA GLN A 109 2.18 5.69 -17.27
C GLN A 109 2.96 6.50 -16.24
N ALA A 110 2.37 6.75 -15.06
CA ALA A 110 3.05 7.44 -13.97
C ALA A 110 4.21 6.61 -13.40
N TRP A 111 4.05 5.27 -13.31
CA TRP A 111 5.12 4.37 -12.89
C TRP A 111 6.24 4.30 -13.93
N ASP A 112 5.90 4.19 -15.22
CA ASP A 112 6.89 4.16 -16.30
C ASP A 112 7.72 5.44 -16.33
N LEU A 113 7.07 6.60 -16.13
CA LEU A 113 7.75 7.90 -15.99
C LEU A 113 8.71 7.91 -14.79
N PHE A 114 8.31 7.33 -13.65
CA PHE A 114 9.16 7.23 -12.45
C PHE A 114 10.43 6.43 -12.72
N LEU A 115 10.31 5.34 -13.47
CA LEU A 115 11.46 4.53 -13.90
C LEU A 115 12.33 5.27 -14.91
N GLN A 116 11.74 5.99 -15.85
CA GLN A 116 12.48 6.84 -16.82
C GLN A 116 13.29 7.95 -16.13
N GLN A 117 12.82 8.44 -14.99
CA GLN A 117 13.53 9.41 -14.15
C GLN A 117 14.57 8.77 -13.20
N ASP A 118 14.93 7.48 -13.37
CA ASP A 118 15.84 6.76 -12.48
C ASP A 118 15.43 6.84 -11.00
N ARG A 119 14.13 6.89 -10.72
CA ARG A 119 13.56 7.07 -9.37
C ARG A 119 13.98 8.36 -8.69
N LYS A 120 14.39 9.36 -9.44
CA LYS A 120 14.90 10.65 -8.95
C LYS A 120 13.92 11.79 -9.21
N CYS A 121 14.02 12.80 -8.38
CA CYS A 121 13.31 14.06 -8.57
C CYS A 121 13.81 14.74 -9.86
N ALA A 122 12.89 15.08 -10.75
CA ALA A 122 13.21 15.74 -12.01
C ALA A 122 13.92 17.12 -11.84
N LEU A 123 13.69 17.78 -10.71
CA LEU A 123 14.21 19.13 -10.44
C LEU A 123 15.52 19.13 -9.62
N SER A 124 15.72 18.14 -8.74
CA SER A 124 16.88 18.14 -7.82
C SER A 124 17.77 16.90 -7.92
N GLY A 125 17.35 15.86 -8.64
CA GLY A 125 18.10 14.62 -8.75
C GLY A 125 18.09 13.75 -7.48
N ILE A 126 17.42 14.16 -6.40
CA ILE A 126 17.31 13.40 -5.15
C ILE A 126 16.45 12.15 -5.37
N LEU A 127 16.85 11.02 -4.79
CA LEU A 127 16.05 9.79 -4.83
C LEU A 127 14.68 9.98 -4.19
N LEU A 128 13.67 9.45 -4.84
CA LEU A 128 12.29 9.50 -4.40
C LEU A 128 11.84 8.14 -3.87
N THR A 129 10.95 8.16 -2.89
CA THR A 129 10.38 6.95 -2.26
C THR A 129 8.88 7.04 -2.17
N PHE A 130 8.20 5.89 -2.32
CA PHE A 130 6.77 5.74 -2.04
C PHE A 130 6.53 5.17 -0.64
N PRO A 131 5.34 5.39 -0.05
CA PRO A 131 5.02 4.84 1.27
C PRO A 131 4.95 3.31 1.22
N LYS A 132 5.69 2.65 2.11
CA LYS A 132 5.69 1.18 2.23
C LYS A 132 4.45 0.64 2.95
N VAL A 133 3.80 1.46 3.76
CA VAL A 133 2.58 1.15 4.53
C VAL A 133 1.71 2.40 4.65
N ASN A 134 0.39 2.23 4.85
CA ASN A 134 -0.59 3.34 4.87
C ASN A 134 -0.32 4.46 5.88
N LYS A 135 0.49 4.24 6.89
CA LYS A 135 0.85 5.27 7.91
C LYS A 135 2.28 5.79 7.77
N ASP A 136 3.00 5.33 6.76
CA ASP A 136 4.35 5.82 6.50
C ASP A 136 4.28 7.25 5.97
N LYS A 137 4.90 8.17 6.70
CA LYS A 137 5.01 9.59 6.32
C LYS A 137 6.39 9.94 5.74
N SER A 138 7.30 8.98 5.69
CA SER A 138 8.68 9.20 5.22
C SER A 138 8.82 9.23 3.71
N TRP A 139 7.75 8.92 2.96
CA TRP A 139 7.75 8.98 1.50
C TRP A 139 8.01 10.41 0.98
N THR A 140 8.64 10.50 -0.18
CA THR A 140 9.08 11.77 -0.76
C THR A 140 8.52 12.06 -2.16
N ALA A 141 8.05 11.04 -2.87
CA ALA A 141 7.56 11.17 -4.25
C ALA A 141 6.27 11.99 -4.33
N SER A 142 6.24 12.98 -5.21
CA SER A 142 5.05 13.78 -5.52
C SER A 142 4.95 13.99 -7.02
N LEU A 143 3.77 13.81 -7.58
CA LEU A 143 3.53 14.07 -9.00
C LEU A 143 3.22 15.57 -9.20
N ASP A 144 4.06 16.23 -9.95
CA ASP A 144 3.94 17.64 -10.28
C ASP A 144 3.49 17.81 -11.73
N ARG A 145 2.83 18.92 -12.04
CA ARG A 145 2.49 19.33 -13.40
C ARG A 145 3.53 20.33 -13.89
N ILE A 146 4.13 20.05 -15.04
CA ILE A 146 5.14 20.92 -15.66
C ILE A 146 4.53 22.29 -15.94
N ASP A 147 3.39 22.29 -16.63
CA ASP A 147 2.54 23.44 -16.88
C ASP A 147 1.33 23.39 -15.92
N SER A 148 1.27 24.31 -14.97
CA SER A 148 0.23 24.32 -13.93
C SER A 148 -1.16 24.68 -14.47
N SER A 149 -1.26 25.24 -15.68
CA SER A 149 -2.52 25.55 -16.35
C SER A 149 -3.23 24.31 -16.89
N LYS A 150 -2.48 23.27 -17.25
CA LYS A 150 -2.96 22.00 -17.78
C LYS A 150 -3.25 21.00 -16.65
N GLY A 151 -3.83 19.84 -17.02
CA GLY A 151 -4.14 18.74 -16.11
C GLY A 151 -2.98 17.76 -15.89
N TYR A 152 -3.31 16.64 -15.24
CA TYR A 152 -2.44 15.47 -15.13
C TYR A 152 -2.59 14.62 -16.38
N ILE A 153 -1.91 15.02 -17.43
CA ILE A 153 -1.94 14.39 -18.75
C ILE A 153 -0.54 13.88 -19.12
N PRO A 154 -0.40 12.86 -19.96
CA PRO A 154 0.89 12.41 -20.46
C PRO A 154 1.69 13.56 -21.06
N GLY A 155 2.98 13.65 -20.74
CA GLY A 155 3.87 14.71 -21.18
C GLY A 155 3.80 16.03 -20.40
N ASN A 156 2.80 16.19 -19.52
CA ASN A 156 2.71 17.37 -18.64
C ASN A 156 2.98 17.09 -17.16
N VAL A 157 3.53 15.95 -16.84
CA VAL A 157 3.79 15.55 -15.45
C VAL A 157 5.23 15.11 -15.27
N GLN A 158 5.72 15.27 -14.05
CA GLN A 158 7.03 14.81 -13.61
C GLN A 158 6.98 14.41 -12.14
N TRP A 159 7.83 13.46 -11.73
CA TRP A 159 8.01 13.12 -10.32
C TRP A 159 9.04 14.04 -9.69
N VAL A 160 8.67 14.63 -8.57
CA VAL A 160 9.53 15.56 -7.81
C VAL A 160 9.47 15.22 -6.31
N HIS A 161 10.40 15.75 -5.54
CA HIS A 161 10.33 15.69 -4.09
C HIS A 161 9.14 16.52 -3.59
N LYS A 162 8.36 15.97 -2.65
CA LYS A 162 7.14 16.63 -2.15
C LYS A 162 7.37 18.06 -1.65
N ASP A 163 8.48 18.30 -0.97
CA ASP A 163 8.79 19.63 -0.44
C ASP A 163 9.15 20.61 -1.57
N ILE A 164 9.87 20.14 -2.60
CA ILE A 164 10.15 20.93 -3.81
C ILE A 164 8.86 21.26 -4.54
N ASN A 165 7.92 20.31 -4.63
CA ASN A 165 6.61 20.56 -5.22
C ASN A 165 5.82 21.63 -4.47
N ILE A 166 5.89 21.62 -3.13
CA ILE A 166 5.28 22.68 -2.30
C ILE A 166 5.95 24.03 -2.55
N MET A 167 7.28 24.08 -2.64
CA MET A 167 8.04 25.31 -2.89
C MET A 167 7.76 25.85 -4.28
N LYS A 168 7.70 24.99 -5.30
CA LYS A 168 7.35 25.37 -6.68
C LYS A 168 5.96 25.98 -6.78
N ASN A 169 4.99 25.45 -6.03
CA ASN A 169 3.60 25.92 -5.98
C ASN A 169 2.96 26.07 -7.38
N LYS A 170 2.78 27.32 -7.85
CA LYS A 170 2.12 27.64 -9.13
C LYS A 170 3.11 28.00 -10.25
N PHE A 171 4.38 28.05 -9.95
CA PHE A 171 5.39 28.39 -10.94
C PHE A 171 5.55 27.24 -11.94
N ASP A 172 5.63 27.58 -13.21
CA ASP A 172 5.93 26.63 -14.28
C ASP A 172 7.44 26.43 -14.38
N ASN A 173 7.86 25.32 -14.95
CA ASN A 173 9.27 25.13 -15.29
C ASN A 173 9.58 25.96 -16.54
N GLN A 174 10.22 27.11 -16.36
CA GLN A 174 10.77 27.87 -17.45
C GLN A 174 12.20 27.46 -17.73
#